data_279ec13e2e2185d0fed5dc6dccf87053
#
_entry.id   279ec13e2e2185d0fed5dc6dccf87053
#
_cell.length_a   1.000
_cell.length_b   1.000
_cell.length_c   1.000
_cell.angle_alpha   90.00
_cell.angle_beta   90.00
_cell.angle_gamma   90.00
#
_symmetry.space_group_name_H-M   'P 1'
#
loop_
_entity.id
_entity.type
_entity.pdbx_description
1 polymer ?
#
loop_
_entity_poly.entity_id
_entity_poly.type
_entity_poly.pdbx_seq_one_letter_code
_entity_poly.pdbx_strand_id
1 'polypeptide(L)'
;VSQQYSTVEKDRNSSSHSFDIAMINTTNVAKLALAGYCYDLTTMDNISLEKAWWDQSANAQLRYGQHLYYTYSDMDTTQFDSVRCIYFNQELMRKHGMSTDELYKKAIDGKWMLEEMYTYAKDVFEDNGDGISDAEDIYPIVGVPSTTFSALLSGCDAGYVKIDAATSLPYAYFTSERFGNVYDKILNVMFGENFFYTGCSKNTQATNMFVNGHALFLLTTIVSSNTMRQSMSADFGFLPLPKYDTDQEKYICNAPNPYAIMVPSDSQNADRTGFILEAMSYISHDTVRTAYFEVRLYGRTSRDALSWQTLDIIYSNIAYSVPVESSVNYQSEFNKMMVDN
;
A
#
# COMPACT_ATOMS: atom_id res chain seq x y z
N VAL A 1 -6.66 -8.45 -20.92
CA VAL A 1 -5.28 -8.87 -20.58
C VAL A 1 -4.41 -7.62 -20.69
N SER A 2 -3.60 -7.32 -19.67
CA SER A 2 -2.71 -6.14 -19.70
C SER A 2 -1.58 -6.34 -20.71
N GLN A 3 -1.01 -5.23 -21.19
CA GLN A 3 0.14 -5.29 -22.11
C GLN A 3 1.33 -6.02 -21.47
N GLN A 4 1.57 -5.85 -20.17
CA GLN A 4 2.66 -6.52 -19.44
C GLN A 4 2.51 -8.05 -19.50
N TYR A 5 1.31 -8.56 -19.15
CA TYR A 5 1.03 -10.00 -19.22
C TYR A 5 1.21 -10.53 -20.65
N SER A 6 0.59 -9.87 -21.63
CA SER A 6 0.64 -10.33 -23.03
C SER A 6 2.04 -10.26 -23.64
N THR A 7 2.92 -9.39 -23.15
CA THR A 7 4.30 -9.34 -23.62
C THR A 7 5.08 -10.59 -23.18
N VAL A 8 4.99 -10.97 -21.90
CA VAL A 8 5.64 -12.20 -21.39
C VAL A 8 5.08 -13.44 -22.05
N GLU A 9 3.74 -13.53 -22.15
CA GLU A 9 3.08 -14.66 -22.81
C GLU A 9 3.51 -14.83 -24.27
N LYS A 10 3.57 -13.75 -25.04
CA LYS A 10 4.02 -13.78 -26.46
C LYS A 10 5.48 -14.16 -26.58
N ASP A 11 6.36 -13.60 -25.74
CA ASP A 11 7.79 -13.89 -25.76
C ASP A 11 8.03 -15.39 -25.57
N ARG A 12 7.40 -15.97 -24.53
CA ARG A 12 7.47 -17.39 -24.26
C ARG A 12 6.87 -18.25 -25.41
N ASN A 13 5.68 -17.92 -25.90
CA ASN A 13 4.99 -18.70 -26.95
C ASN A 13 5.74 -18.67 -28.28
N SER A 14 6.50 -17.61 -28.54
CA SER A 14 7.35 -17.49 -29.73
C SER A 14 8.77 -18.01 -29.51
N SER A 15 9.15 -18.41 -28.29
CA SER A 15 10.51 -18.76 -27.89
C SER A 15 11.53 -17.68 -28.27
N SER A 16 11.14 -16.41 -28.12
CA SER A 16 11.99 -15.28 -28.51
C SER A 16 13.12 -15.03 -27.54
N HIS A 17 12.92 -15.35 -26.24
CA HIS A 17 13.88 -15.12 -25.16
C HIS A 17 14.45 -13.69 -25.17
N SER A 18 13.57 -12.69 -25.36
CA SER A 18 13.95 -11.29 -25.58
C SER A 18 14.46 -10.62 -24.31
N PHE A 19 14.17 -11.19 -23.14
CA PHE A 19 14.60 -10.67 -21.84
C PHE A 19 14.81 -11.82 -20.85
N ASP A 20 15.78 -11.63 -19.95
CA ASP A 20 16.10 -12.59 -18.87
C ASP A 20 15.41 -12.23 -17.55
N ILE A 21 14.97 -10.97 -17.39
CA ILE A 21 14.35 -10.42 -16.18
C ILE A 21 13.17 -9.54 -16.60
N ALA A 22 12.08 -9.59 -15.85
CA ALA A 22 10.97 -8.65 -16.02
C ALA A 22 10.53 -8.05 -14.68
N MET A 23 10.20 -6.77 -14.72
CA MET A 23 9.55 -6.05 -13.61
C MET A 23 8.11 -5.79 -13.97
N ILE A 24 7.18 -6.41 -13.26
CA ILE A 24 5.77 -6.47 -13.62
C ILE A 24 4.94 -6.20 -12.38
N ASN A 25 3.84 -5.45 -12.54
CA ASN A 25 2.96 -5.20 -11.41
C ASN A 25 2.41 -6.50 -10.78
N THR A 26 2.21 -6.48 -9.47
CA THR A 26 1.88 -7.67 -8.68
C THR A 26 0.69 -8.46 -9.23
N THR A 27 -0.37 -7.78 -9.66
CA THR A 27 -1.58 -8.44 -10.21
C THR A 27 -1.26 -9.26 -11.47
N ASN A 28 -0.40 -8.76 -12.34
CA ASN A 28 -0.06 -9.45 -13.58
C ASN A 28 0.97 -10.56 -13.34
N VAL A 29 1.98 -10.33 -12.50
CA VAL A 29 2.99 -11.36 -12.21
C VAL A 29 2.38 -12.53 -11.44
N ALA A 30 1.42 -12.30 -10.54
CA ALA A 30 0.69 -13.37 -9.86
C ALA A 30 -0.04 -14.29 -10.85
N LYS A 31 -0.68 -13.70 -11.88
CA LYS A 31 -1.32 -14.47 -12.96
C LYS A 31 -0.29 -15.23 -13.80
N LEU A 32 0.85 -14.64 -14.11
CA LEU A 32 1.95 -15.29 -14.84
C LEU A 32 2.53 -16.46 -14.03
N ALA A 33 2.69 -16.31 -12.73
CA ALA A 33 3.15 -17.37 -11.83
C ALA A 33 2.18 -18.57 -11.84
N LEU A 34 0.88 -18.32 -11.70
CA LEU A 34 -0.17 -19.36 -11.80
C LEU A 34 -0.22 -20.04 -13.18
N ALA A 35 0.11 -19.33 -14.24
CA ALA A 35 0.21 -19.88 -15.60
C ALA A 35 1.53 -20.64 -15.86
N GLY A 36 2.47 -20.70 -14.89
CA GLY A 36 3.76 -21.38 -15.03
C GLY A 36 4.78 -20.62 -15.89
N TYR A 37 4.64 -19.30 -16.01
CA TYR A 37 5.55 -18.45 -16.78
C TYR A 37 6.71 -17.87 -15.98
N CYS A 38 6.75 -18.10 -14.66
CA CYS A 38 7.80 -17.61 -13.78
C CYS A 38 8.72 -18.76 -13.32
N TYR A 39 10.02 -18.48 -13.26
CA TYR A 39 11.01 -19.36 -12.65
C TYR A 39 10.86 -19.37 -11.13
N ASP A 40 11.11 -20.49 -10.47
CA ASP A 40 11.13 -20.55 -9.02
C ASP A 40 12.45 -19.99 -8.47
N LEU A 41 12.38 -18.81 -7.90
CA LEU A 41 13.55 -18.10 -7.37
C LEU A 41 14.24 -18.85 -6.21
N THR A 42 13.52 -19.75 -5.52
CA THR A 42 14.08 -20.57 -4.43
C THR A 42 15.02 -21.66 -4.94
N THR A 43 15.03 -21.95 -6.23
CA THR A 43 15.88 -22.96 -6.87
C THR A 43 17.06 -22.35 -7.62
N MET A 44 17.25 -21.02 -7.53
CA MET A 44 18.38 -20.33 -8.19
C MET A 44 19.59 -20.26 -7.24
N ASP A 45 20.64 -21.00 -7.53
CA ASP A 45 21.83 -21.12 -6.66
C ASP A 45 22.54 -19.79 -6.37
N ASN A 46 22.44 -18.81 -7.27
CA ASN A 46 23.11 -17.51 -7.15
C ASN A 46 22.22 -16.40 -6.55
N ILE A 47 21.06 -16.72 -5.98
CA ILE A 47 20.19 -15.78 -5.27
C ILE A 47 20.12 -16.17 -3.79
N SER A 48 20.42 -15.22 -2.91
CA SER A 48 20.36 -15.37 -1.45
C SER A 48 19.17 -14.61 -0.88
N LEU A 49 17.96 -15.16 -1.04
CA LEU A 49 16.69 -14.49 -0.70
C LEU A 49 16.58 -14.04 0.77
N GLU A 50 17.41 -14.60 1.67
CA GLU A 50 17.47 -14.22 3.10
C GLU A 50 18.28 -12.94 3.36
N LYS A 51 18.92 -12.38 2.35
CA LYS A 51 19.75 -11.17 2.49
C LYS A 51 18.90 -9.90 2.57
N ALA A 52 19.45 -8.86 3.21
CA ALA A 52 18.77 -7.61 3.52
C ALA A 52 18.34 -6.79 2.29
N TRP A 53 18.92 -7.00 1.14
CA TRP A 53 18.56 -6.33 -0.11
C TRP A 53 17.33 -6.94 -0.81
N TRP A 54 16.85 -8.09 -0.35
CA TRP A 54 15.58 -8.66 -0.73
C TRP A 54 14.51 -8.31 0.31
N ASP A 55 13.29 -8.01 -0.11
CA ASP A 55 12.20 -7.69 0.79
C ASP A 55 11.75 -8.96 1.55
N GLN A 56 12.10 -9.04 2.84
CA GLN A 56 11.81 -10.20 3.68
C GLN A 56 10.31 -10.36 3.95
N SER A 57 9.56 -9.27 4.02
CA SER A 57 8.11 -9.30 4.17
C SER A 57 7.45 -9.90 2.93
N ALA A 58 7.87 -9.47 1.74
CA ALA A 58 7.41 -10.04 0.47
C ALA A 58 7.80 -11.52 0.34
N ASN A 59 9.06 -11.87 0.66
CA ASN A 59 9.55 -13.25 0.63
C ASN A 59 8.73 -14.20 1.51
N ALA A 60 8.17 -13.69 2.62
CA ALA A 60 7.28 -14.47 3.48
C ALA A 60 5.83 -14.52 2.95
N GLN A 61 5.30 -13.40 2.45
CA GLN A 61 3.88 -13.25 2.11
C GLN A 61 3.53 -13.74 0.69
N LEU A 62 4.49 -13.73 -0.26
CA LEU A 62 4.24 -14.02 -1.66
C LEU A 62 4.51 -15.48 -2.06
N ARG A 63 4.74 -16.35 -1.09
CA ARG A 63 5.01 -17.77 -1.35
C ARG A 63 3.76 -18.54 -1.83
N TYR A 64 4.03 -19.50 -2.70
CA TYR A 64 3.11 -20.56 -3.07
C TYR A 64 3.62 -21.87 -2.43
N GLY A 65 3.26 -22.12 -1.20
CA GLY A 65 3.88 -23.18 -0.39
C GLY A 65 5.36 -22.88 -0.11
N GLN A 66 6.26 -23.71 -0.62
CA GLN A 66 7.72 -23.49 -0.48
C GLN A 66 8.34 -22.69 -1.63
N HIS A 67 7.59 -22.41 -2.68
CA HIS A 67 8.07 -21.77 -3.90
C HIS A 67 7.86 -20.25 -3.87
N LEU A 68 8.76 -19.50 -4.53
CA LEU A 68 8.68 -18.05 -4.69
C LEU A 68 8.95 -17.70 -6.15
N TYR A 69 7.95 -17.24 -6.87
CA TYR A 69 8.01 -16.98 -8.31
C TYR A 69 8.28 -15.51 -8.67
N TYR A 70 8.16 -14.63 -7.70
CA TYR A 70 8.45 -13.20 -7.83
C TYR A 70 8.63 -12.58 -6.45
N THR A 71 9.40 -11.52 -6.38
CA THR A 71 9.66 -10.80 -5.13
C THR A 71 10.02 -9.34 -5.40
N TYR A 72 10.41 -8.62 -4.36
CA TYR A 72 10.93 -7.25 -4.44
C TYR A 72 12.35 -7.19 -3.89
N SER A 73 13.11 -6.22 -4.40
CA SER A 73 14.45 -5.92 -3.88
C SER A 73 14.69 -4.41 -3.86
N ASP A 74 15.79 -4.00 -3.24
CA ASP A 74 16.20 -2.59 -3.17
C ASP A 74 16.57 -1.97 -4.54
N MET A 75 16.54 -2.77 -5.60
CA MET A 75 16.76 -2.36 -6.98
C MET A 75 15.59 -1.51 -7.52
N ASP A 76 14.38 -1.67 -6.97
CA ASP A 76 13.18 -0.92 -7.34
C ASP A 76 12.57 -0.20 -6.15
N THR A 77 12.16 1.04 -6.35
CA THR A 77 11.53 1.86 -5.31
C THR A 77 10.01 1.86 -5.37
N THR A 78 9.40 1.21 -6.36
CA THR A 78 7.93 1.22 -6.52
C THR A 78 7.21 0.53 -5.36
N GLN A 79 7.83 -0.44 -4.71
CA GLN A 79 7.32 -1.06 -3.49
C GLN A 79 7.16 -0.03 -2.36
N PHE A 80 8.13 0.89 -2.22
CA PHE A 80 8.08 1.95 -1.20
C PHE A 80 7.10 3.07 -1.59
N ASP A 81 7.11 3.46 -2.86
CA ASP A 81 6.19 4.48 -3.41
C ASP A 81 4.71 4.07 -3.34
N SER A 82 4.44 2.77 -3.44
CA SER A 82 3.09 2.21 -3.44
C SER A 82 2.50 2.04 -2.05
N VAL A 83 3.28 2.15 -0.98
CA VAL A 83 2.78 1.97 0.39
C VAL A 83 1.69 2.99 0.68
N ARG A 84 0.54 2.53 1.19
CA ARG A 84 -0.56 3.38 1.62
C ARG A 84 -0.34 3.87 3.04
N CYS A 85 -0.65 5.14 3.23
CA CYS A 85 -0.64 5.80 4.54
C CYS A 85 -1.77 6.81 4.62
N ILE A 86 -1.94 7.41 5.77
CA ILE A 86 -2.80 8.56 5.98
C ILE A 86 -1.93 9.80 6.12
N TYR A 87 -2.22 10.82 5.33
CA TYR A 87 -1.69 12.15 5.52
C TYR A 87 -2.67 12.95 6.37
N PHE A 88 -2.16 13.85 7.19
CA PHE A 88 -2.99 14.81 7.91
C PHE A 88 -2.51 16.24 7.73
N ASN A 89 -3.46 17.16 7.62
CA ASN A 89 -3.20 18.60 7.47
C ASN A 89 -2.96 19.23 8.83
N GLN A 90 -1.73 19.67 9.11
CA GLN A 90 -1.35 20.24 10.40
C GLN A 90 -2.01 21.61 10.67
N GLU A 91 -2.35 22.36 9.62
CA GLU A 91 -3.04 23.64 9.77
C GLU A 91 -4.50 23.43 10.20
N LEU A 92 -5.22 22.49 9.56
CA LEU A 92 -6.58 22.13 9.97
C LEU A 92 -6.60 21.52 11.37
N MET A 93 -5.62 20.68 11.74
CA MET A 93 -5.48 20.20 13.11
C MET A 93 -5.47 21.37 14.11
N ARG A 94 -4.61 22.37 13.87
CA ARG A 94 -4.50 23.56 14.74
C ARG A 94 -5.77 24.40 14.73
N LYS A 95 -6.42 24.59 13.57
CA LYS A 95 -7.69 25.32 13.44
C LYS A 95 -8.78 24.71 14.33
N HIS A 96 -8.83 23.38 14.40
CA HIS A 96 -9.79 22.65 15.24
C HIS A 96 -9.29 22.40 16.69
N GLY A 97 -8.20 23.06 17.13
CA GLY A 97 -7.66 22.94 18.49
C GLY A 97 -7.03 21.58 18.81
N MET A 98 -6.67 20.80 17.81
CA MET A 98 -6.07 19.47 17.95
C MET A 98 -4.54 19.55 17.96
N SER A 99 -3.89 18.72 18.79
CA SER A 99 -2.43 18.65 18.89
C SER A 99 -1.87 17.65 17.89
N THR A 100 -0.99 18.11 17.01
CA THR A 100 -0.24 17.26 16.07
C THR A 100 0.71 16.31 16.80
N ASP A 101 1.35 16.76 17.87
CA ASP A 101 2.29 15.94 18.64
C ASP A 101 1.58 14.79 19.38
N GLU A 102 0.37 15.02 19.89
CA GLU A 102 -0.43 13.96 20.51
C GLU A 102 -0.87 12.92 19.48
N LEU A 103 -1.24 13.36 18.28
CA LEU A 103 -1.62 12.46 17.18
C LEU A 103 -0.44 11.56 16.78
N TYR A 104 0.75 12.14 16.60
CA TYR A 104 1.97 11.38 16.32
C TYR A 104 2.30 10.39 17.45
N LYS A 105 2.23 10.83 18.71
CA LYS A 105 2.47 9.96 19.87
C LYS A 105 1.53 8.78 19.90
N LYS A 106 0.25 8.97 19.59
CA LYS A 106 -0.70 7.85 19.49
C LYS A 106 -0.25 6.82 18.46
N ALA A 107 0.23 7.27 17.29
CA ALA A 107 0.74 6.36 16.25
C ALA A 107 2.03 5.64 16.71
N ILE A 108 2.97 6.37 17.29
CA ILE A 108 4.25 5.83 17.78
C ILE A 108 4.03 4.83 18.92
N ASP A 109 3.10 5.12 19.83
CA ASP A 109 2.75 4.24 20.95
C ASP A 109 1.88 3.02 20.54
N GLY A 110 1.58 2.86 19.26
CA GLY A 110 0.73 1.77 18.77
C GLY A 110 -0.76 1.91 19.12
N LYS A 111 -1.21 3.13 19.45
CA LYS A 111 -2.58 3.45 19.87
C LYS A 111 -3.43 4.13 18.77
N TRP A 112 -2.91 4.25 17.55
CA TRP A 112 -3.64 4.80 16.43
C TRP A 112 -4.58 3.74 15.84
N MET A 113 -5.88 3.89 16.14
CA MET A 113 -6.94 2.95 15.76
C MET A 113 -8.01 3.64 14.92
N LEU A 114 -8.86 2.87 14.26
CA LEU A 114 -9.97 3.38 13.46
C LEU A 114 -10.90 4.29 14.28
N GLU A 115 -11.16 3.94 15.55
CA GLU A 115 -11.93 4.76 16.47
C GLU A 115 -11.27 6.11 16.79
N GLU A 116 -9.94 6.11 16.93
CA GLU A 116 -9.18 7.34 17.14
C GLU A 116 -9.25 8.26 15.91
N MET A 117 -9.13 7.67 14.71
CA MET A 117 -9.29 8.42 13.46
C MET A 117 -10.66 9.08 13.39
N TYR A 118 -11.73 8.35 13.73
CA TYR A 118 -13.07 8.90 13.81
C TYR A 118 -13.17 10.03 14.83
N THR A 119 -12.61 9.84 16.03
CA THR A 119 -12.66 10.82 17.12
C THR A 119 -11.98 12.14 16.75
N TYR A 120 -10.84 12.11 16.05
CA TYR A 120 -10.17 13.30 15.55
C TYR A 120 -10.95 14.00 14.42
N ALA A 121 -11.71 13.26 13.64
CA ALA A 121 -12.26 13.74 12.39
C ALA A 121 -13.75 14.14 12.44
N LYS A 122 -14.54 13.60 13.36
CA LYS A 122 -16.01 13.67 13.37
C LYS A 122 -16.62 15.09 13.36
N ASP A 123 -15.89 16.08 13.88
CA ASP A 123 -16.39 17.44 14.01
C ASP A 123 -15.66 18.43 13.07
N VAL A 124 -15.04 17.93 11.99
CA VAL A 124 -14.20 18.74 11.08
C VAL A 124 -14.94 19.24 9.85
N PHE A 125 -16.09 18.64 9.49
CA PHE A 125 -16.85 19.07 8.31
C PHE A 125 -17.23 20.56 8.40
N GLU A 126 -16.92 21.30 7.34
CA GLU A 126 -17.34 22.69 7.18
C GLU A 126 -17.87 22.90 5.75
N ASP A 127 -19.13 23.29 5.64
CA ASP A 127 -19.75 23.75 4.40
C ASP A 127 -19.18 25.15 4.06
N ASN A 128 -18.87 25.41 2.80
CA ASN A 128 -18.34 26.72 2.35
C ASN A 128 -19.34 27.86 2.44
N GLY A 129 -20.59 27.59 2.80
CA GLY A 129 -21.69 28.52 2.99
C GLY A 129 -22.71 28.54 1.85
N ASP A 130 -22.61 27.64 0.88
CA ASP A 130 -23.54 27.54 -0.25
C ASP A 130 -24.63 26.47 -0.05
N GLY A 131 -24.49 25.61 0.94
CA GLY A 131 -25.44 24.55 1.29
C GLY A 131 -25.42 23.36 0.31
N ILE A 132 -24.35 23.22 -0.46
CA ILE A 132 -24.15 22.11 -1.41
C ILE A 132 -22.93 21.31 -0.97
N SER A 133 -23.09 20.05 -0.59
CA SER A 133 -21.97 19.19 -0.25
C SER A 133 -21.17 18.82 -1.50
N ASP A 134 -20.02 19.48 -1.70
CA ASP A 134 -19.16 19.27 -2.87
C ASP A 134 -17.64 19.33 -2.55
N ALA A 135 -16.80 19.39 -3.56
CA ALA A 135 -15.34 19.37 -3.40
C ALA A 135 -14.74 20.66 -2.82
N GLU A 136 -15.52 21.72 -2.69
CA GLU A 136 -15.09 23.02 -2.14
C GLU A 136 -15.28 23.09 -0.62
N ASP A 137 -15.96 22.11 -0.03
CA ASP A 137 -16.13 21.96 1.41
C ASP A 137 -14.91 21.35 2.09
N ILE A 138 -14.82 21.49 3.42
CA ILE A 138 -13.80 20.82 4.22
C ILE A 138 -14.37 19.50 4.77
N TYR A 139 -13.76 18.40 4.36
CA TYR A 139 -14.13 17.06 4.81
C TYR A 139 -13.18 16.48 5.87
N PRO A 140 -13.69 15.67 6.79
CA PRO A 140 -12.86 14.87 7.69
C PRO A 140 -11.84 14.00 6.95
N ILE A 141 -12.29 13.27 5.94
CA ILE A 141 -11.45 12.34 5.17
C ILE A 141 -11.72 12.47 3.68
N VAL A 142 -10.66 12.40 2.89
CA VAL A 142 -10.73 12.30 1.42
C VAL A 142 -9.83 11.17 0.91
N GLY A 143 -10.25 10.58 -0.19
CA GLY A 143 -9.54 9.50 -0.89
C GLY A 143 -10.42 8.96 -2.01
N VAL A 144 -9.91 8.01 -2.80
CA VAL A 144 -10.77 7.28 -3.73
C VAL A 144 -11.55 6.23 -2.94
N PRO A 145 -12.90 6.23 -2.92
CA PRO A 145 -13.70 5.42 -2.01
C PRO A 145 -13.29 3.94 -1.96
N SER A 146 -13.26 3.27 -3.10
CA SER A 146 -12.91 1.84 -3.19
C SER A 146 -11.49 1.53 -2.70
N THR A 147 -10.53 2.40 -2.97
CA THR A 147 -9.14 2.19 -2.53
C THR A 147 -8.96 2.54 -1.06
N THR A 148 -9.67 3.55 -0.55
CA THR A 148 -9.70 3.92 0.86
C THR A 148 -10.29 2.79 1.70
N PHE A 149 -11.43 2.26 1.28
CA PHE A 149 -12.08 1.15 1.94
C PHE A 149 -11.17 -0.09 2.02
N SER A 150 -10.59 -0.49 0.88
CA SER A 150 -9.66 -1.62 0.82
C SER A 150 -8.40 -1.41 1.69
N ALA A 151 -7.89 -0.18 1.76
CA ALA A 151 -6.75 0.15 2.61
C ALA A 151 -7.09 0.04 4.09
N LEU A 152 -8.24 0.57 4.51
CA LEU A 152 -8.70 0.46 5.90
C LEU A 152 -8.98 -0.99 6.30
N LEU A 153 -9.59 -1.80 5.43
CA LEU A 153 -9.73 -3.25 5.65
C LEU A 153 -8.37 -3.90 5.91
N SER A 154 -7.40 -3.64 5.03
CA SER A 154 -6.05 -4.17 5.18
C SER A 154 -5.38 -3.68 6.46
N GLY A 155 -5.47 -2.37 6.77
CA GLY A 155 -4.92 -1.77 7.98
C GLY A 155 -5.49 -2.38 9.26
N CYS A 156 -6.78 -2.71 9.26
CA CYS A 156 -7.50 -3.39 10.35
C CYS A 156 -7.30 -4.92 10.38
N ASP A 157 -6.31 -5.45 9.68
CA ASP A 157 -6.04 -6.90 9.57
C ASP A 157 -7.26 -7.72 9.09
N ALA A 158 -8.01 -7.19 8.15
CA ALA A 158 -9.19 -7.80 7.56
C ALA A 158 -9.09 -7.88 6.03
N GLY A 159 -7.96 -8.39 5.51
CA GLY A 159 -7.82 -8.71 4.08
C GLY A 159 -8.82 -9.79 3.63
N TYR A 160 -9.13 -9.85 2.34
CA TYR A 160 -10.11 -10.81 1.82
C TYR A 160 -9.66 -12.27 1.92
N VAL A 161 -8.35 -12.49 1.85
CA VAL A 161 -7.71 -13.82 1.91
C VAL A 161 -6.58 -13.77 2.94
N LYS A 162 -6.43 -14.84 3.71
CA LYS A 162 -5.27 -15.06 4.59
C LYS A 162 -4.62 -16.41 4.30
N ILE A 163 -3.39 -16.59 4.76
CA ILE A 163 -2.69 -17.86 4.71
C ILE A 163 -2.85 -18.53 6.06
N ASP A 164 -3.30 -19.78 6.05
CA ASP A 164 -3.37 -20.62 7.23
C ASP A 164 -1.95 -21.01 7.68
N ALA A 165 -1.61 -20.72 8.93
CA ALA A 165 -0.26 -20.91 9.44
C ALA A 165 0.17 -22.39 9.53
N ALA A 166 -0.77 -23.32 9.68
CA ALA A 166 -0.48 -24.73 9.81
C ALA A 166 -0.33 -25.43 8.46
N THR A 167 -1.14 -25.03 7.47
CA THR A 167 -1.17 -25.67 6.14
C THR A 167 -0.42 -24.89 5.08
N SER A 168 -0.09 -23.62 5.33
CA SER A 168 0.44 -22.66 4.35
C SER A 168 -0.47 -22.48 3.13
N LEU A 169 -1.77 -22.77 3.25
CA LEU A 169 -2.75 -22.62 2.17
C LEU A 169 -3.57 -21.33 2.34
N PRO A 170 -3.93 -20.69 1.24
CA PRO A 170 -4.83 -19.54 1.29
C PRO A 170 -6.26 -19.97 1.62
N TYR A 171 -6.95 -19.17 2.42
CA TYR A 171 -8.38 -19.36 2.72
C TYR A 171 -9.15 -18.03 2.67
N ALA A 172 -10.44 -18.11 2.39
CA ALA A 172 -11.34 -16.97 2.31
C ALA A 172 -11.61 -16.39 3.70
N TYR A 173 -10.92 -15.30 4.06
CA TYR A 173 -11.07 -14.65 5.37
C TYR A 173 -12.34 -13.79 5.45
N PHE A 174 -12.85 -13.32 4.31
CA PHE A 174 -14.08 -12.51 4.23
C PHE A 174 -15.35 -13.22 4.74
N THR A 175 -15.28 -14.50 5.04
CA THR A 175 -16.38 -15.26 5.67
C THR A 175 -16.32 -15.25 7.20
N SER A 176 -15.28 -14.66 7.80
CA SER A 176 -15.09 -14.62 9.25
C SER A 176 -15.94 -13.52 9.91
N GLU A 177 -16.34 -13.75 11.15
CA GLU A 177 -17.05 -12.77 11.98
C GLU A 177 -16.23 -11.48 12.14
N ARG A 178 -14.91 -11.60 12.36
CA ARG A 178 -14.03 -10.43 12.48
C ARG A 178 -14.02 -9.59 11.21
N PHE A 179 -13.99 -10.22 10.04
CA PHE A 179 -14.10 -9.48 8.77
C PHE A 179 -15.41 -8.70 8.70
N GLY A 180 -16.54 -9.33 9.02
CA GLY A 180 -17.86 -8.68 9.04
C GLY A 180 -17.87 -7.46 9.98
N ASN A 181 -17.39 -7.62 11.20
CA ASN A 181 -17.33 -6.54 12.19
C ASN A 181 -16.44 -5.36 11.73
N VAL A 182 -15.28 -5.64 11.14
CA VAL A 182 -14.38 -4.60 10.57
C VAL A 182 -15.04 -3.92 9.38
N TYR A 183 -15.64 -4.71 8.49
CA TYR A 183 -16.34 -4.21 7.29
C TYR A 183 -17.44 -3.23 7.66
N ASP A 184 -18.34 -3.62 8.56
CA ASP A 184 -19.45 -2.78 9.02
C ASP A 184 -18.96 -1.51 9.72
N LYS A 185 -17.90 -1.62 10.55
CA LYS A 185 -17.33 -0.45 11.23
C LYS A 185 -16.74 0.54 10.23
N ILE A 186 -16.01 0.09 9.20
CA ILE A 186 -15.47 0.97 8.17
C ILE A 186 -16.59 1.62 7.35
N LEU A 187 -17.64 0.87 6.98
CA LEU A 187 -18.79 1.43 6.28
C LEU A 187 -19.44 2.55 7.11
N ASN A 188 -19.69 2.30 8.38
CA ASN A 188 -20.31 3.30 9.27
C ASN A 188 -19.46 4.57 9.41
N VAL A 189 -18.11 4.44 9.40
CA VAL A 189 -17.20 5.58 9.42
C VAL A 189 -17.20 6.33 8.09
N MET A 190 -17.10 5.62 6.95
CA MET A 190 -16.94 6.25 5.64
C MET A 190 -18.23 6.86 5.09
N PHE A 191 -19.39 6.25 5.36
CA PHE A 191 -20.67 6.69 4.80
C PHE A 191 -21.56 7.39 5.84
N GLY A 192 -20.98 7.77 6.99
CA GLY A 192 -21.60 8.75 7.90
C GLY A 192 -21.79 10.10 7.20
N GLU A 193 -22.79 10.84 7.59
CA GLU A 193 -23.15 12.13 6.99
C GLU A 193 -21.93 13.08 7.02
N ASN A 194 -21.50 13.55 5.83
CA ASN A 194 -20.41 14.50 5.61
C ASN A 194 -19.04 14.09 6.22
N PHE A 195 -18.82 12.79 6.46
CA PHE A 195 -17.56 12.32 7.04
C PHE A 195 -16.49 12.01 5.98
N PHE A 196 -16.90 11.45 4.85
CA PHE A 196 -16.01 11.11 3.75
C PHE A 196 -16.56 11.65 2.43
N TYR A 197 -15.71 12.37 1.68
CA TYR A 197 -16.11 12.83 0.36
C TYR A 197 -16.02 11.70 -0.68
N THR A 198 -17.15 11.27 -1.22
CA THR A 198 -17.25 10.13 -2.14
C THR A 198 -17.00 10.49 -3.62
N GLY A 199 -16.94 11.77 -3.98
CA GLY A 199 -16.86 12.24 -5.36
C GLY A 199 -15.50 12.03 -6.05
N CYS A 200 -14.45 11.59 -5.33
CA CYS A 200 -13.13 11.36 -5.93
C CYS A 200 -13.06 10.03 -6.67
N SER A 201 -12.90 10.06 -7.98
CA SER A 201 -12.68 8.86 -8.81
C SER A 201 -11.19 8.57 -9.08
N LYS A 202 -10.29 9.51 -8.73
CA LYS A 202 -8.83 9.41 -8.94
C LYS A 202 -8.06 9.96 -7.75
N ASN A 203 -6.90 9.38 -7.46
CA ASN A 203 -6.03 9.87 -6.39
C ASN A 203 -5.60 11.34 -6.58
N THR A 204 -5.45 11.80 -7.82
CA THR A 204 -5.11 13.21 -8.11
C THR A 204 -6.20 14.17 -7.65
N GLN A 205 -7.49 13.82 -7.75
CA GLN A 205 -8.59 14.64 -7.25
C GLN A 205 -8.55 14.75 -5.73
N ALA A 206 -8.43 13.62 -5.03
CA ALA A 206 -8.30 13.58 -3.58
C ALA A 206 -7.06 14.34 -3.08
N THR A 207 -5.92 14.18 -3.76
CA THR A 207 -4.70 14.92 -3.42
C THR A 207 -4.88 16.42 -3.61
N ASN A 208 -5.57 16.87 -4.68
CA ASN A 208 -5.83 18.28 -4.92
C ASN A 208 -6.75 18.89 -3.83
N MET A 209 -7.79 18.18 -3.41
CA MET A 209 -8.63 18.63 -2.28
C MET A 209 -7.78 18.83 -1.03
N PHE A 210 -6.93 17.86 -0.69
CA PHE A 210 -6.05 17.96 0.48
C PHE A 210 -5.04 19.12 0.36
N VAL A 211 -4.43 19.30 -0.81
CA VAL A 211 -3.48 20.40 -1.08
C VAL A 211 -4.15 21.77 -0.92
N ASN A 212 -5.41 21.90 -1.31
CA ASN A 212 -6.20 23.12 -1.21
C ASN A 212 -6.78 23.34 0.22
N GLY A 213 -6.52 22.44 1.16
CA GLY A 213 -7.01 22.58 2.53
C GLY A 213 -8.45 22.07 2.74
N HIS A 214 -9.01 21.32 1.82
CA HIS A 214 -10.39 20.82 1.84
C HIS A 214 -10.51 19.43 2.51
N ALA A 215 -9.48 18.97 3.22
CA ALA A 215 -9.56 17.75 4.02
C ALA A 215 -8.57 17.71 5.18
N LEU A 216 -9.02 17.15 6.32
CA LEU A 216 -8.14 16.88 7.47
C LEU A 216 -7.21 15.70 7.18
N PHE A 217 -7.78 14.57 6.75
CA PHE A 217 -7.06 13.35 6.41
C PHE A 217 -7.17 13.02 4.91
N LEU A 218 -6.04 12.61 4.32
CA LEU A 218 -6.00 12.05 2.97
C LEU A 218 -5.43 10.63 3.04
N LEU A 219 -6.18 9.64 2.57
CA LEU A 219 -5.71 8.28 2.43
C LEU A 219 -5.28 8.02 0.99
N THR A 220 -3.98 7.86 0.78
CA THR A 220 -3.37 7.58 -0.53
C THR A 220 -2.00 6.92 -0.36
N THR A 221 -1.20 6.84 -1.42
CA THR A 221 0.15 6.26 -1.39
C THR A 221 1.22 7.30 -1.08
N ILE A 222 2.35 6.85 -0.54
CA ILE A 222 3.50 7.70 -0.16
C ILE A 222 4.00 8.57 -1.32
N VAL A 223 3.92 8.09 -2.55
CA VAL A 223 4.36 8.85 -3.73
C VAL A 223 3.65 10.21 -3.88
N SER A 224 2.43 10.34 -3.36
CA SER A 224 1.66 11.61 -3.42
C SER A 224 2.33 12.74 -2.63
N SER A 225 3.20 12.44 -1.68
CA SER A 225 4.00 13.41 -0.92
C SER A 225 4.82 14.33 -1.82
N ASN A 226 5.28 13.86 -2.97
CA ASN A 226 6.04 14.68 -3.93
C ASN A 226 5.20 15.85 -4.47
N THR A 227 3.96 15.58 -4.85
CA THR A 227 3.03 16.61 -5.35
C THR A 227 2.66 17.58 -4.22
N MET A 228 2.37 17.06 -3.03
CA MET A 228 2.00 17.90 -1.89
C MET A 228 3.13 18.84 -1.49
N ARG A 229 4.39 18.38 -1.47
CA ARG A 229 5.54 19.25 -1.15
C ARG A 229 5.79 20.37 -2.16
N GLN A 230 5.39 20.18 -3.40
CA GLN A 230 5.52 21.18 -4.45
C GLN A 230 4.37 22.18 -4.47
N SER A 231 3.19 21.78 -4.03
CA SER A 231 1.95 22.53 -4.27
C SER A 231 1.28 23.02 -2.99
N MET A 232 1.55 22.42 -1.82
CA MET A 232 0.90 22.74 -0.56
C MET A 232 1.72 23.74 0.25
N SER A 233 1.09 24.82 0.70
CA SER A 233 1.71 25.82 1.61
C SER A 233 1.71 25.35 3.07
N ALA A 234 0.64 24.67 3.49
CA ALA A 234 0.51 24.10 4.82
C ALA A 234 1.43 22.88 5.03
N ASP A 235 1.86 22.66 6.26
CA ASP A 235 2.58 21.45 6.62
C ASP A 235 1.62 20.28 6.79
N PHE A 236 2.09 19.09 6.42
CA PHE A 236 1.37 17.83 6.59
C PHE A 236 2.26 16.79 7.28
N GLY A 237 1.62 15.82 7.91
CA GLY A 237 2.30 14.68 8.53
C GLY A 237 1.82 13.34 7.94
N PHE A 238 2.45 12.27 8.44
CA PHE A 238 2.21 10.89 8.01
C PHE A 238 1.75 10.05 9.20
N LEU A 239 0.78 9.19 8.97
CA LEU A 239 0.34 8.16 9.91
C LEU A 239 0.26 6.81 9.19
N PRO A 240 0.55 5.70 9.89
CA PRO A 240 0.24 4.37 9.36
C PRO A 240 -1.28 4.23 9.16
N LEU A 241 -1.71 3.23 8.40
CA LEU A 241 -3.11 2.84 8.41
C LEU A 241 -3.52 2.43 9.83
N PRO A 242 -4.72 2.79 10.30
CA PRO A 242 -5.13 2.53 11.67
C PRO A 242 -5.33 1.03 11.93
N LYS A 243 -5.08 0.61 13.16
CA LYS A 243 -5.47 -0.70 13.65
C LYS A 243 -6.97 -0.75 13.94
N TYR A 244 -7.52 -1.96 13.99
CA TYR A 244 -8.92 -2.14 14.38
C TYR A 244 -9.12 -1.99 15.88
N ASP A 245 -8.26 -2.67 16.68
CA ASP A 245 -8.34 -2.74 18.14
C ASP A 245 -6.95 -2.91 18.77
N THR A 246 -6.91 -3.05 20.09
CA THR A 246 -5.68 -3.27 20.88
C THR A 246 -5.09 -4.67 20.72
N ASP A 247 -5.89 -5.65 20.30
CA ASP A 247 -5.45 -7.03 20.10
C ASP A 247 -4.63 -7.18 18.82
N GLN A 248 -4.77 -6.25 17.90
CA GLN A 248 -3.91 -6.16 16.73
C GLN A 248 -2.54 -5.60 17.14
N GLU A 249 -1.52 -6.45 17.19
CA GLU A 249 -0.18 -6.10 17.69
C GLU A 249 0.51 -5.06 16.80
N LYS A 250 0.44 -5.21 15.47
CA LYS A 250 1.20 -4.40 14.50
C LYS A 250 0.29 -3.59 13.59
N TYR A 251 0.81 -2.47 13.12
CA TYR A 251 0.21 -1.79 11.97
C TYR A 251 0.37 -2.65 10.71
N ILE A 252 -0.48 -2.44 9.74
CA ILE A 252 -0.42 -3.07 8.42
C ILE A 252 -0.59 -1.97 7.38
N CYS A 253 0.48 -1.66 6.64
CA CYS A 253 0.47 -0.64 5.59
C CYS A 253 0.59 -1.32 4.23
N ASN A 254 -0.53 -1.55 3.56
CA ASN A 254 -0.51 -2.30 2.32
C ASN A 254 0.14 -1.51 1.17
N ALA A 255 0.93 -2.21 0.36
CA ALA A 255 1.48 -1.72 -0.89
C ALA A 255 0.73 -2.40 -2.06
N PRO A 256 -0.30 -1.73 -2.62
CA PRO A 256 -1.06 -2.32 -3.70
C PRO A 256 -0.26 -2.25 -5.01
N ASN A 257 -0.10 -3.39 -5.64
CA ASN A 257 0.33 -3.53 -7.02
C ASN A 257 1.68 -2.87 -7.41
N PRO A 258 2.74 -2.90 -6.56
CA PRO A 258 4.07 -2.47 -6.98
C PRO A 258 4.62 -3.38 -8.10
N TYR A 259 5.77 -3.01 -8.68
CA TYR A 259 6.43 -3.84 -9.68
C TYR A 259 7.29 -4.90 -9.00
N ALA A 260 6.95 -6.16 -9.22
CA ALA A 260 7.71 -7.31 -8.72
C ALA A 260 8.72 -7.79 -9.76
N ILE A 261 9.83 -8.30 -9.30
CA ILE A 261 10.89 -8.92 -10.10
C ILE A 261 10.53 -10.38 -10.34
N MET A 262 10.55 -10.82 -11.60
CA MET A 262 10.39 -12.20 -11.99
C MET A 262 11.44 -12.59 -13.06
N VAL A 263 11.76 -13.87 -13.11
CA VAL A 263 12.57 -14.49 -14.16
C VAL A 263 11.65 -15.37 -15.00
N PRO A 264 11.67 -15.29 -16.35
CA PRO A 264 10.91 -16.20 -17.18
C PRO A 264 11.27 -17.66 -16.93
N SER A 265 10.26 -18.56 -16.91
CA SER A 265 10.47 -19.98 -16.61
C SER A 265 11.28 -20.72 -17.68
N ASP A 266 11.42 -20.16 -18.87
CA ASP A 266 12.22 -20.67 -19.99
C ASP A 266 13.56 -19.91 -20.15
N SER A 267 14.04 -19.24 -19.10
CA SER A 267 15.34 -18.56 -19.11
C SER A 267 16.46 -19.49 -19.59
N GLN A 268 17.21 -19.02 -20.58
CA GLN A 268 18.29 -19.82 -21.21
C GLN A 268 19.55 -19.93 -20.33
N ASN A 269 19.70 -19.04 -19.35
CA ASN A 269 20.85 -19.04 -18.45
C ASN A 269 20.45 -18.50 -17.07
N ALA A 270 19.73 -19.32 -16.31
CA ALA A 270 19.21 -18.97 -14.99
C ALA A 270 20.34 -18.61 -13.99
N ASP A 271 21.50 -19.29 -14.08
CA ASP A 271 22.65 -19.01 -13.20
C ASP A 271 23.20 -17.60 -13.41
N ARG A 272 23.41 -17.20 -14.68
CA ARG A 272 23.84 -15.83 -15.01
C ARG A 272 22.81 -14.82 -14.55
N THR A 273 21.52 -15.09 -14.80
CA THR A 273 20.41 -14.19 -14.44
C THR A 273 20.33 -14.02 -12.93
N GLY A 274 20.43 -15.11 -12.16
CA GLY A 274 20.47 -15.07 -10.70
C GLY A 274 21.65 -14.28 -10.16
N PHE A 275 22.86 -14.50 -10.70
CA PHE A 275 24.03 -13.74 -10.30
C PHE A 275 23.89 -12.22 -10.55
N ILE A 276 23.34 -11.84 -11.71
CA ILE A 276 23.11 -10.42 -12.04
C ILE A 276 22.07 -9.80 -11.10
N LEU A 277 20.98 -10.50 -10.85
CA LEU A 277 19.94 -10.03 -9.94
C LEU A 277 20.46 -9.83 -8.52
N GLU A 278 21.22 -10.80 -8.00
CA GLU A 278 21.85 -10.71 -6.69
C GLU A 278 22.81 -9.52 -6.59
N ALA A 279 23.71 -9.37 -7.59
CA ALA A 279 24.67 -8.27 -7.62
C ALA A 279 23.98 -6.89 -7.71
N MET A 280 22.96 -6.75 -8.56
CA MET A 280 22.20 -5.50 -8.69
C MET A 280 21.46 -5.18 -7.39
N SER A 281 20.79 -6.16 -6.77
CA SER A 281 20.06 -5.96 -5.51
C SER A 281 21.02 -5.57 -4.37
N TYR A 282 22.16 -6.24 -4.25
CA TYR A 282 23.20 -5.92 -3.27
C TYR A 282 23.71 -4.47 -3.43
N ILE A 283 24.10 -4.06 -4.63
CA ILE A 283 24.60 -2.71 -4.88
C ILE A 283 23.51 -1.67 -4.61
N SER A 284 22.26 -1.98 -4.95
CA SER A 284 21.10 -1.08 -4.77
C SER A 284 20.77 -0.83 -3.30
N HIS A 285 21.11 -1.75 -2.40
CA HIS A 285 20.91 -1.59 -0.97
C HIS A 285 21.60 -0.33 -0.43
N ASP A 286 22.86 -0.15 -0.76
CA ASP A 286 23.67 0.99 -0.30
C ASP A 286 23.53 2.24 -1.19
N THR A 287 22.93 2.11 -2.38
CA THR A 287 22.80 3.22 -3.33
C THR A 287 21.35 3.67 -3.52
N VAL A 288 20.54 2.87 -4.20
CA VAL A 288 19.16 3.23 -4.55
C VAL A 288 18.28 3.40 -3.30
N ARG A 289 18.31 2.39 -2.41
CA ARG A 289 17.54 2.41 -1.17
C ARG A 289 17.96 3.58 -0.26
N THR A 290 19.24 3.76 -0.05
CA THR A 290 19.79 4.86 0.75
C THR A 290 19.38 6.22 0.17
N ALA A 291 19.52 6.43 -1.14
CA ALA A 291 19.07 7.67 -1.78
C ALA A 291 17.56 7.89 -1.66
N TYR A 292 16.76 6.83 -1.74
CA TYR A 292 15.33 6.93 -1.56
C TYR A 292 14.95 7.41 -0.14
N PHE A 293 15.48 6.77 0.88
CA PHE A 293 15.12 7.09 2.28
C PHE A 293 15.77 8.38 2.75
N GLU A 294 17.08 8.55 2.64
CA GLU A 294 17.80 9.68 3.21
C GLU A 294 17.58 10.98 2.42
N VAL A 295 17.67 10.93 1.10
CA VAL A 295 17.59 12.17 0.29
C VAL A 295 16.14 12.53 -0.03
N ARG A 296 15.33 11.57 -0.44
CA ARG A 296 13.97 11.84 -0.90
C ARG A 296 12.99 11.97 0.26
N LEU A 297 12.89 10.97 1.13
CA LEU A 297 11.88 10.97 2.19
C LEU A 297 12.26 11.86 3.37
N TYR A 298 13.36 11.56 4.02
CA TYR A 298 13.77 12.31 5.22
C TYR A 298 14.28 13.71 4.87
N GLY A 299 15.06 13.85 3.80
CA GLY A 299 15.64 15.12 3.42
C GLY A 299 14.69 16.13 2.79
N ARG A 300 13.69 15.67 1.99
CA ARG A 300 12.81 16.54 1.22
C ARG A 300 11.34 16.48 1.60
N THR A 301 10.86 15.34 2.07
CA THR A 301 9.44 15.12 2.28
C THR A 301 9.00 15.36 3.72
N SER A 302 9.77 14.95 4.70
CA SER A 302 9.48 15.18 6.12
C SER A 302 10.21 16.41 6.64
N ARG A 303 9.55 17.19 7.51
CA ARG A 303 10.12 18.41 8.11
C ARG A 303 10.33 18.31 9.62
N ASP A 304 9.85 17.26 10.26
CA ASP A 304 9.92 17.06 11.70
C ASP A 304 10.30 15.62 12.07
N ALA A 305 10.88 15.45 13.27
CA ALA A 305 11.38 14.17 13.76
C ALA A 305 10.26 13.15 14.06
N LEU A 306 9.05 13.60 14.36
CA LEU A 306 7.91 12.71 14.63
C LEU A 306 7.39 12.11 13.33
N SER A 307 7.38 12.89 12.24
CA SER A 307 7.11 12.38 10.89
C SER A 307 8.09 11.28 10.48
N TRP A 308 9.37 11.39 10.85
CA TRP A 308 10.35 10.33 10.55
C TRP A 308 10.01 9.02 11.27
N GLN A 309 9.68 9.11 12.57
CA GLN A 309 9.31 7.92 13.35
C GLN A 309 8.06 7.23 12.79
N THR A 310 7.06 8.00 12.37
CA THR A 310 5.85 7.41 11.75
C THR A 310 6.12 6.84 10.37
N LEU A 311 7.02 7.43 9.57
CA LEU A 311 7.48 6.84 8.31
C LEU A 311 8.23 5.52 8.54
N ASP A 312 9.10 5.44 9.56
CA ASP A 312 9.77 4.19 9.94
C ASP A 312 8.76 3.11 10.34
N ILE A 313 7.70 3.47 11.07
CA ILE A 313 6.60 2.54 11.40
C ILE A 313 5.90 2.08 10.12
N ILE A 314 5.58 2.99 9.20
CA ILE A 314 4.91 2.65 7.94
C ILE A 314 5.74 1.64 7.13
N TYR A 315 7.03 1.92 6.94
CA TYR A 315 7.91 1.07 6.13
C TYR A 315 8.29 -0.25 6.80
N SER A 316 8.36 -0.28 8.13
CA SER A 316 8.58 -1.53 8.89
C SER A 316 7.37 -2.46 8.91
N ASN A 317 6.20 -1.98 8.46
CA ASN A 317 4.94 -2.71 8.47
C ASN A 317 4.31 -2.81 7.07
N ILE A 318 5.13 -2.84 6.02
CA ILE A 318 4.64 -3.06 4.65
C ILE A 318 4.03 -4.45 4.55
N ALA A 319 2.84 -4.51 3.97
CA ALA A 319 2.16 -5.76 3.67
C ALA A 319 1.80 -5.84 2.18
N TYR A 320 1.90 -7.03 1.65
CA TYR A 320 1.58 -7.35 0.27
C TYR A 320 0.34 -8.24 0.21
N SER A 321 -0.49 -8.07 -0.80
CA SER A 321 -1.65 -8.95 -1.00
C SER A 321 -1.19 -10.38 -1.30
N VAL A 322 -1.85 -11.35 -0.69
CA VAL A 322 -1.62 -12.77 -0.97
C VAL A 322 -1.77 -13.02 -2.48
N PRO A 323 -0.92 -13.84 -3.10
CA PRO A 323 -0.92 -14.06 -4.55
C PRO A 323 -2.27 -14.44 -5.15
N VAL A 324 -3.03 -15.28 -4.45
CA VAL A 324 -4.40 -15.67 -4.86
C VAL A 324 -5.35 -14.48 -4.86
N GLU A 325 -5.27 -13.61 -3.89
CA GLU A 325 -6.09 -12.37 -3.83
C GLU A 325 -5.80 -11.48 -5.03
N SER A 326 -4.53 -11.29 -5.37
CA SER A 326 -4.11 -10.50 -6.53
C SER A 326 -4.60 -11.08 -7.86
N SER A 327 -4.76 -12.40 -7.94
CA SER A 327 -5.19 -13.10 -9.18
C SER A 327 -6.70 -13.13 -9.37
N VAL A 328 -7.52 -13.13 -8.31
CA VAL A 328 -8.99 -13.33 -8.33
C VAL A 328 -9.74 -12.03 -8.13
N ASN A 329 -9.23 -10.90 -8.07
CA ASN A 329 -9.90 -9.58 -8.04
C ASN A 329 -11.15 -9.51 -7.12
N TYR A 330 -11.09 -10.10 -5.92
CA TYR A 330 -12.16 -10.03 -4.91
C TYR A 330 -12.55 -8.57 -4.60
N GLN A 331 -11.59 -7.68 -4.57
CA GLN A 331 -11.82 -6.25 -4.35
C GLN A 331 -12.86 -5.66 -5.32
N SER A 332 -12.84 -6.06 -6.61
CA SER A 332 -13.81 -5.55 -7.60
C SER A 332 -15.25 -5.95 -7.26
N GLU A 333 -15.45 -7.17 -6.77
CA GLU A 333 -16.79 -7.63 -6.42
C GLU A 333 -17.32 -6.93 -5.16
N PHE A 334 -16.49 -6.75 -4.14
CA PHE A 334 -16.86 -5.98 -2.95
C PHE A 334 -17.10 -4.50 -3.26
N ASN A 335 -16.32 -3.90 -4.19
CA ASN A 335 -16.53 -2.52 -4.61
C ASN A 335 -17.88 -2.31 -5.31
N LYS A 336 -18.37 -3.27 -6.08
CA LYS A 336 -19.71 -3.21 -6.68
C LYS A 336 -20.79 -3.16 -5.60
N MET A 337 -20.66 -3.97 -4.56
CA MET A 337 -21.59 -3.99 -3.43
C MET A 337 -21.65 -2.64 -2.69
N MET A 338 -20.55 -1.88 -2.66
CA MET A 338 -20.51 -0.55 -2.01
C MET A 338 -21.17 0.55 -2.84
N VAL A 339 -21.17 0.42 -4.17
CA VAL A 339 -21.78 1.42 -5.08
C VAL A 339 -23.28 1.24 -5.19
N ASP A 340 -23.77 0.02 -4.97
CA ASP A 340 -25.18 -0.36 -5.11
C ASP A 340 -26.00 -0.15 -3.81
N ASN A 341 -25.35 0.30 -2.70
CA ASN A 341 -25.97 0.69 -1.43
C ASN A 341 -25.82 2.20 -1.20
#